data_be9492f92cb89cd8eb8f59b281284231
#
_entry.id   be9492f92cb89cd8eb8f59b281284231
#
_cell.length_a   1.000
_cell.length_b   1.000
_cell.length_c   1.000
_cell.angle_alpha   90.00
_cell.angle_beta   90.00
_cell.angle_gamma   90.00
#
_symmetry.space_group_name_H-M   'P 1'
#
loop_
_entity.id
_entity.type
_entity.pdbx_description
1 polymer ?
#
loop_
_entity_poly.entity_id
_entity_poly.type
_entity_poly.pdbx_seq_one_letter_code
_entity_poly.pdbx_strand_id
1 'polypeptide(L)'
;MGFRLSLPKNTVMDDNSTSGIINGSFLNEADAITVYESSSSRGFNQVVKVRRQGKWFILKGLKPEYRDQQSYVELLKKEFDLGIQLDHPNIVKILAKEQNPEIGACIVMEYVDGVTLDEFLATKPSVAARNKVVDQLVDALCYIHGKQIIHRDLKPSNILIARNGNNLKIIDFGLSDADDYAVLKQPAGTMKYMAPEQKQPDAKIDGRADIYAFGLLLREVFPNRYRHIASKCTRPDRERRYANAEALRKAFERHSRRLWTLPIIIGVALAVVPMLLKPKEIVRTEVQHVIDTIIVERNPNGYSDEFMALLNRAEFIIDSMYQPVIDDINNGKYEADVVGVTTDFTNRLNTCRSLLRNIKSPLLDDRKTSDEFISAWEKVHNDKYNQVAFMMFDRNQAK
;
A
#
# COMPACT_ATOMS: atom_id res chain seq x y z
N MET A 1 17.49 1.33 -22.80
CA MET A 1 18.04 0.75 -24.03
C MET A 1 16.91 -0.03 -24.69
N GLY A 2 16.36 0.53 -25.77
CA GLY A 2 15.22 -0.05 -26.47
C GLY A 2 15.70 -1.13 -27.44
N PHE A 3 15.25 -2.33 -27.28
CA PHE A 3 15.44 -3.38 -28.27
C PHE A 3 14.36 -3.24 -29.34
N ARG A 4 14.77 -2.78 -30.53
CA ARG A 4 13.99 -2.91 -31.76
C ARG A 4 14.09 -4.35 -32.23
N LEU A 5 12.96 -5.07 -32.21
CA LEU A 5 12.81 -6.36 -32.86
C LEU A 5 12.75 -6.14 -34.39
N SER A 6 13.72 -6.66 -35.10
CA SER A 6 13.70 -6.78 -36.57
C SER A 6 12.74 -7.90 -36.96
N LEU A 7 11.73 -7.56 -37.72
CA LEU A 7 10.79 -8.50 -38.35
C LEU A 7 11.48 -9.24 -39.50
N PRO A 8 11.31 -10.54 -39.64
CA PRO A 8 11.62 -11.23 -40.88
C PRO A 8 10.54 -10.91 -41.95
N LYS A 9 11.03 -10.71 -43.16
CA LYS A 9 10.25 -10.34 -44.36
C LYS A 9 9.21 -11.39 -44.71
N ASN A 10 8.01 -10.93 -45.06
CA ASN A 10 6.92 -11.68 -45.67
C ASN A 10 7.39 -12.58 -46.81
N THR A 11 7.14 -13.88 -46.68
CA THR A 11 7.08 -14.77 -47.80
C THR A 11 5.62 -14.87 -48.24
N VAL A 12 5.31 -14.26 -49.37
CA VAL A 12 4.03 -14.38 -50.09
C VAL A 12 3.99 -15.81 -50.62
N MET A 13 3.01 -16.61 -50.22
CA MET A 13 2.64 -17.83 -50.94
C MET A 13 1.38 -17.61 -51.73
N ASP A 14 1.48 -18.00 -53.02
CA ASP A 14 0.47 -17.86 -54.05
C ASP A 14 -0.85 -18.57 -53.74
N ASP A 15 -1.93 -17.89 -54.10
CA ASP A 15 -3.26 -18.46 -54.31
C ASP A 15 -3.23 -19.45 -55.45
N ASN A 16 -3.57 -20.72 -55.22
CA ASN A 16 -4.43 -21.54 -56.06
C ASN A 16 -4.48 -23.00 -55.62
N SER A 17 -5.58 -23.40 -54.99
CA SER A 17 -6.26 -24.66 -55.36
C SER A 17 -7.58 -24.82 -54.62
N THR A 18 -8.58 -24.92 -55.43
CA THR A 18 -9.99 -25.22 -55.21
C THR A 18 -10.27 -26.56 -54.56
N SER A 19 -11.30 -26.53 -53.70
CA SER A 19 -12.32 -27.57 -53.45
C SER A 19 -11.93 -28.92 -52.87
N GLY A 20 -12.56 -29.23 -51.73
CA GLY A 20 -12.76 -30.60 -51.31
C GLY A 20 -13.19 -30.77 -49.84
N ILE A 21 -14.50 -30.69 -49.60
CA ILE A 21 -15.27 -31.56 -48.68
C ILE A 21 -14.91 -31.55 -47.19
N ILE A 22 -15.75 -30.85 -46.44
CA ILE A 22 -16.29 -31.08 -45.08
C ILE A 22 -15.91 -32.45 -44.48
N ASN A 23 -15.02 -32.40 -43.50
CA ASN A 23 -15.03 -33.31 -42.35
C ASN A 23 -14.64 -32.53 -41.10
N GLY A 24 -15.57 -32.54 -40.13
CA GLY A 24 -15.62 -31.64 -38.98
C GLY A 24 -14.39 -31.68 -38.09
N SER A 25 -13.59 -30.65 -38.19
CA SER A 25 -12.89 -30.08 -37.06
C SER A 25 -13.03 -28.58 -37.14
N PHE A 26 -13.78 -28.03 -36.24
CA PHE A 26 -14.07 -26.58 -36.12
C PHE A 26 -12.86 -25.71 -35.77
N LEU A 27 -11.61 -26.22 -35.93
CA LEU A 27 -10.38 -25.61 -35.42
C LEU A 27 -9.27 -25.40 -36.45
N ASN A 28 -9.50 -25.57 -37.76
CA ASN A 28 -8.41 -25.80 -38.70
C ASN A 28 -7.85 -24.63 -39.52
N GLU A 29 -8.17 -23.37 -39.25
CA GLU A 29 -7.41 -22.29 -39.87
C GLU A 29 -6.94 -21.26 -38.85
N ALA A 30 -5.64 -21.28 -38.58
CA ALA A 30 -4.99 -20.19 -37.87
C ALA A 30 -4.81 -19.00 -38.83
N ASP A 31 -5.54 -17.91 -38.64
CA ASP A 31 -5.50 -16.71 -39.50
C ASP A 31 -4.13 -15.99 -39.44
N ALA A 32 -3.43 -16.11 -38.32
CA ALA A 32 -2.06 -15.61 -38.13
C ALA A 32 -1.40 -16.29 -36.94
N ILE A 33 -0.12 -16.61 -37.07
CA ILE A 33 0.71 -17.16 -35.99
C ILE A 33 1.80 -16.15 -35.67
N THR A 34 1.85 -15.70 -34.41
CA THR A 34 2.94 -14.85 -33.90
C THR A 34 3.63 -15.61 -32.78
N VAL A 35 4.90 -15.95 -32.98
CA VAL A 35 5.72 -16.63 -31.98
C VAL A 35 6.15 -15.62 -30.92
N TYR A 36 5.83 -15.90 -29.67
CA TYR A 36 6.40 -15.21 -28.52
C TYR A 36 7.45 -16.11 -27.91
N GLU A 37 8.70 -15.69 -27.94
CA GLU A 37 9.70 -16.32 -27.11
C GLU A 37 9.33 -16.01 -25.64
N SER A 38 9.26 -17.06 -24.80
CA SER A 38 9.15 -16.88 -23.37
C SER A 38 10.25 -15.93 -22.93
N SER A 39 9.91 -14.89 -22.18
CA SER A 39 10.85 -13.87 -21.67
C SER A 39 12.00 -14.48 -20.84
N SER A 40 11.89 -15.73 -20.43
CA SER A 40 12.98 -16.51 -19.85
C SER A 40 13.55 -17.45 -20.93
N SER A 41 14.72 -17.12 -21.44
CA SER A 41 15.50 -17.99 -22.34
C SER A 41 15.84 -19.39 -21.74
N ARG A 42 15.50 -19.61 -20.48
CA ARG A 42 15.76 -20.84 -19.71
C ARG A 42 14.54 -21.71 -19.45
N GLY A 43 13.32 -21.26 -19.83
CA GLY A 43 12.10 -22.05 -19.67
C GLY A 43 12.00 -23.14 -20.72
N PHE A 44 11.28 -24.23 -20.41
CA PHE A 44 11.07 -25.38 -21.29
C PHE A 44 9.82 -25.22 -22.16
N ASN A 45 8.97 -24.24 -21.91
CA ASN A 45 7.76 -24.01 -22.68
C ASN A 45 8.00 -23.12 -23.91
N GLN A 46 7.27 -23.42 -24.98
CA GLN A 46 7.07 -22.56 -26.13
C GLN A 46 5.64 -22.00 -26.10
N VAL A 47 5.51 -20.70 -26.26
CA VAL A 47 4.23 -20.01 -26.22
C VAL A 47 4.01 -19.29 -27.54
N VAL A 48 2.87 -19.55 -28.19
CA VAL A 48 2.52 -19.00 -29.49
C VAL A 48 1.14 -18.34 -29.41
N LYS A 49 1.01 -17.15 -29.96
CA LYS A 49 -0.27 -16.46 -30.11
C LYS A 49 -0.84 -16.77 -31.47
N VAL A 50 -2.06 -17.27 -31.51
CA VAL A 50 -2.76 -17.63 -32.74
C VAL A 50 -4.10 -16.90 -32.86
N ARG A 51 -4.50 -16.59 -34.10
CA ARG A 51 -5.83 -16.04 -34.37
C ARG A 51 -6.66 -17.11 -35.05
N ARG A 52 -7.87 -17.36 -34.54
CA ARG A 52 -8.82 -18.34 -35.07
C ARG A 52 -10.21 -17.73 -35.06
N GLN A 53 -10.90 -17.73 -36.19
CA GLN A 53 -12.25 -17.16 -36.30
C GLN A 53 -12.34 -15.73 -35.73
N GLY A 54 -11.35 -14.90 -36.03
CA GLY A 54 -11.28 -13.53 -35.57
C GLY A 54 -10.86 -13.32 -34.08
N LYS A 55 -10.69 -14.38 -33.29
CA LYS A 55 -10.30 -14.32 -31.88
C LYS A 55 -8.86 -14.76 -31.66
N TRP A 56 -8.20 -14.15 -30.67
CA TRP A 56 -6.86 -14.50 -30.26
C TRP A 56 -6.86 -15.58 -29.19
N PHE A 57 -5.90 -16.50 -29.27
CA PHE A 57 -5.65 -17.58 -28.33
C PHE A 57 -4.15 -17.71 -28.07
N ILE A 58 -3.80 -18.36 -26.99
CA ILE A 58 -2.43 -18.78 -26.67
C ILE A 58 -2.33 -20.29 -26.78
N LEU A 59 -1.34 -20.76 -27.53
CA LEU A 59 -0.93 -22.15 -27.54
C LEU A 59 0.34 -22.27 -26.69
N LYS A 60 0.31 -23.09 -25.66
CA LYS A 60 1.46 -23.40 -24.80
C LYS A 60 1.84 -24.88 -24.98
N GLY A 61 3.02 -25.13 -25.50
CA GLY A 61 3.58 -26.44 -25.68
C GLY A 61 5.03 -26.51 -25.20
N LEU A 62 5.70 -27.65 -25.42
CA LEU A 62 7.09 -27.82 -25.08
C LEU A 62 8.00 -27.38 -26.25
N LYS A 63 9.14 -26.75 -25.93
CA LYS A 63 10.20 -26.55 -26.92
C LYS A 63 10.67 -27.89 -27.49
N PRO A 64 11.16 -27.93 -28.73
CA PRO A 64 11.53 -29.17 -29.39
C PRO A 64 12.42 -30.09 -28.55
N GLU A 65 13.40 -29.54 -27.85
CA GLU A 65 14.38 -30.28 -27.02
C GLU A 65 13.76 -30.96 -25.78
N TYR A 66 12.52 -30.64 -25.41
CA TYR A 66 11.83 -31.21 -24.25
C TYR A 66 10.63 -32.09 -24.61
N ARG A 67 10.26 -32.21 -25.90
CA ARG A 67 9.06 -32.92 -26.34
C ARG A 67 9.13 -34.42 -26.12
N ASP A 68 10.34 -34.99 -26.17
CA ASP A 68 10.59 -36.44 -25.98
C ASP A 68 10.95 -36.78 -24.51
N GLN A 69 11.00 -35.82 -23.64
CA GLN A 69 11.31 -36.01 -22.23
C GLN A 69 10.02 -36.18 -21.41
N GLN A 70 9.77 -37.40 -20.96
CA GLN A 70 8.54 -37.81 -20.30
C GLN A 70 8.17 -36.94 -19.12
N SER A 71 9.14 -36.49 -18.30
CA SER A 71 8.92 -35.62 -17.16
C SER A 71 8.27 -34.29 -17.54
N TYR A 72 8.72 -33.66 -18.64
CA TYR A 72 8.13 -32.39 -19.09
C TYR A 72 6.77 -32.60 -19.76
N VAL A 73 6.56 -33.71 -20.47
CA VAL A 73 5.25 -34.07 -21.04
C VAL A 73 4.22 -34.27 -19.94
N GLU A 74 4.60 -34.91 -18.83
CA GLU A 74 3.73 -35.10 -17.68
C GLU A 74 3.40 -33.77 -16.96
N LEU A 75 4.37 -32.88 -16.88
CA LEU A 75 4.11 -31.54 -16.35
C LEU A 75 3.10 -30.77 -17.19
N LEU A 76 3.25 -30.76 -18.51
CA LEU A 76 2.30 -30.12 -19.41
C LEU A 76 0.91 -30.73 -19.30
N LYS A 77 0.83 -32.06 -19.16
CA LYS A 77 -0.43 -32.78 -18.96
C LYS A 77 -1.06 -32.40 -17.62
N LYS A 78 -0.29 -32.42 -16.55
CA LYS A 78 -0.79 -31.99 -15.20
C LYS A 78 -1.31 -30.56 -15.22
N GLU A 79 -0.59 -29.63 -15.87
CA GLU A 79 -1.05 -28.24 -16.01
C GLU A 79 -2.39 -28.17 -16.73
N PHE A 80 -2.59 -28.95 -17.80
CA PHE A 80 -3.88 -29.02 -18.48
C PHE A 80 -4.96 -29.60 -17.57
N ASP A 81 -4.71 -30.75 -16.94
CA ASP A 81 -5.69 -31.46 -16.12
C ASP A 81 -6.15 -30.63 -14.91
N LEU A 82 -5.27 -29.84 -14.34
CA LEU A 82 -5.61 -28.88 -13.28
C LEU A 82 -6.33 -27.66 -13.83
N GLY A 83 -5.75 -27.02 -14.85
CA GLY A 83 -6.23 -25.72 -15.32
C GLY A 83 -7.57 -25.77 -16.03
N ILE A 84 -7.92 -26.88 -16.71
CA ILE A 84 -9.24 -27.05 -17.36
C ILE A 84 -10.40 -27.05 -16.35
N GLN A 85 -10.13 -27.37 -15.08
CA GLN A 85 -11.12 -27.39 -13.99
C GLN A 85 -11.28 -26.02 -13.31
N LEU A 86 -10.43 -25.04 -13.66
CA LEU A 86 -10.44 -23.72 -13.05
C LEU A 86 -11.31 -22.76 -13.88
N ASP A 87 -12.34 -22.22 -13.24
CA ASP A 87 -13.20 -21.18 -13.81
C ASP A 87 -13.31 -20.02 -12.82
N HIS A 88 -12.47 -19.01 -13.01
CA HIS A 88 -12.39 -17.83 -12.15
C HIS A 88 -11.97 -16.60 -12.95
N PRO A 89 -12.56 -15.42 -12.73
CA PRO A 89 -12.28 -14.22 -13.53
C PRO A 89 -10.80 -13.79 -13.48
N ASN A 90 -10.09 -14.12 -12.40
CA ASN A 90 -8.69 -13.75 -12.19
C ASN A 90 -7.69 -14.90 -12.43
N ILE A 91 -8.12 -15.93 -13.13
CA ILE A 91 -7.28 -17.04 -13.59
C ILE A 91 -7.43 -17.15 -15.10
N VAL A 92 -6.35 -17.41 -15.82
CA VAL A 92 -6.40 -17.66 -17.27
C VAL A 92 -7.20 -18.92 -17.56
N LYS A 93 -8.15 -18.83 -18.51
CA LYS A 93 -8.98 -19.97 -18.85
C LYS A 93 -8.25 -20.90 -19.81
N ILE A 94 -8.09 -22.16 -19.43
CA ILE A 94 -7.69 -23.24 -20.33
C ILE A 94 -8.93 -23.72 -21.08
N LEU A 95 -8.83 -23.85 -22.38
CA LEU A 95 -9.96 -24.14 -23.27
C LEU A 95 -9.93 -25.55 -23.82
N ALA A 96 -8.76 -26.03 -24.21
CA ALA A 96 -8.58 -27.33 -24.83
C ALA A 96 -7.12 -27.81 -24.76
N LYS A 97 -6.92 -29.08 -25.11
CA LYS A 97 -5.63 -29.65 -25.46
C LYS A 97 -5.69 -30.08 -26.92
N GLU A 98 -4.65 -29.82 -27.69
CA GLU A 98 -4.57 -30.17 -29.11
C GLU A 98 -3.20 -30.61 -29.51
N GLN A 99 -3.11 -31.22 -30.69
CA GLN A 99 -1.85 -31.51 -31.37
C GLN A 99 -1.66 -30.50 -32.49
N ASN A 100 -0.67 -29.62 -32.35
CA ASN A 100 -0.36 -28.63 -33.35
C ASN A 100 0.86 -29.07 -34.19
N PRO A 101 0.86 -28.89 -35.54
CA PRO A 101 1.96 -29.33 -36.40
C PRO A 101 3.32 -28.71 -36.05
N GLU A 102 3.37 -27.46 -35.59
CA GLU A 102 4.59 -26.75 -35.30
C GLU A 102 5.03 -26.90 -33.83
N ILE A 103 4.08 -26.92 -32.90
CA ILE A 103 4.36 -26.87 -31.47
C ILE A 103 4.33 -28.27 -30.84
N GLY A 104 3.69 -29.23 -31.50
CA GLY A 104 3.41 -30.57 -30.92
C GLY A 104 2.19 -30.53 -30.00
N ALA A 105 2.18 -31.37 -28.99
CA ALA A 105 1.13 -31.36 -27.97
C ALA A 105 1.12 -30.01 -27.23
N CYS A 106 -0.02 -29.35 -27.21
CA CYS A 106 -0.13 -28.05 -26.61
C CYS A 106 -1.46 -27.82 -25.89
N ILE A 107 -1.47 -26.85 -24.98
CA ILE A 107 -2.63 -26.36 -24.27
C ILE A 107 -3.13 -25.08 -24.97
N VAL A 108 -4.42 -25.01 -25.28
CA VAL A 108 -5.09 -23.82 -25.82
C VAL A 108 -5.67 -23.03 -24.66
N MET A 109 -5.29 -21.76 -24.58
CA MET A 109 -5.75 -20.86 -23.52
C MET A 109 -6.33 -19.57 -24.09
N GLU A 110 -7.16 -18.87 -23.31
CA GLU A 110 -7.59 -17.51 -23.64
C GLU A 110 -6.37 -16.59 -23.79
N TYR A 111 -6.44 -15.68 -24.76
CA TYR A 111 -5.47 -14.60 -24.87
C TYR A 111 -5.88 -13.43 -23.96
N VAL A 112 -4.95 -12.97 -23.15
CA VAL A 112 -5.13 -11.78 -22.32
C VAL A 112 -4.34 -10.64 -22.95
N ASP A 113 -5.04 -9.60 -23.44
CA ASP A 113 -4.37 -8.37 -23.85
C ASP A 113 -3.94 -7.60 -22.60
N GLY A 114 -2.74 -7.83 -22.18
CA GLY A 114 -2.20 -7.33 -20.92
C GLY A 114 -0.69 -7.24 -20.90
N VAL A 115 -0.18 -6.85 -19.75
CA VAL A 115 1.24 -6.77 -19.43
C VAL A 115 1.50 -7.55 -18.15
N THR A 116 2.74 -7.93 -17.88
CA THR A 116 3.12 -8.56 -16.62
C THR A 116 2.96 -7.58 -15.44
N LEU A 117 2.88 -8.12 -14.23
CA LEU A 117 2.79 -7.28 -13.03
C LEU A 117 3.99 -6.31 -12.91
N ASP A 118 5.20 -6.74 -13.27
CA ASP A 118 6.40 -5.87 -13.25
C ASP A 118 6.23 -4.69 -14.23
N GLU A 119 5.82 -4.97 -15.46
CA GLU A 119 5.58 -3.95 -16.48
C GLU A 119 4.46 -3.01 -16.05
N PHE A 120 3.39 -3.54 -15.46
CA PHE A 120 2.31 -2.73 -14.93
C PHE A 120 2.80 -1.79 -13.81
N LEU A 121 3.60 -2.29 -12.85
CA LEU A 121 4.15 -1.48 -11.77
C LEU A 121 5.13 -0.41 -12.27
N ALA A 122 5.88 -0.69 -13.35
CA ALA A 122 6.75 0.28 -13.99
C ALA A 122 6.01 1.51 -14.54
N THR A 123 4.72 1.38 -14.89
CA THR A 123 3.86 2.50 -15.30
C THR A 123 3.43 3.41 -14.14
N LYS A 124 3.80 3.08 -12.90
CA LYS A 124 3.41 3.80 -11.67
C LYS A 124 1.88 3.94 -11.54
N PRO A 125 1.13 2.85 -11.54
CA PRO A 125 -0.33 2.88 -11.53
C PRO A 125 -0.89 3.53 -10.26
N SER A 126 -2.13 4.01 -10.35
CA SER A 126 -2.84 4.63 -9.22
C SER A 126 -2.98 3.67 -8.04
N VAL A 127 -3.18 4.22 -6.84
CA VAL A 127 -3.42 3.41 -5.63
C VAL A 127 -4.67 2.54 -5.79
N ALA A 128 -5.71 3.05 -6.45
CA ALA A 128 -6.94 2.30 -6.71
C ALA A 128 -6.68 1.09 -7.62
N ALA A 129 -5.91 1.27 -8.72
CA ALA A 129 -5.55 0.17 -9.62
C ALA A 129 -4.69 -0.89 -8.90
N ARG A 130 -3.73 -0.47 -8.07
CA ARG A 130 -2.92 -1.39 -7.27
C ARG A 130 -3.75 -2.15 -6.21
N ASN A 131 -4.70 -1.50 -5.56
CA ASN A 131 -5.62 -2.16 -4.63
C ASN A 131 -6.43 -3.23 -5.35
N LYS A 132 -7.02 -2.90 -6.52
CA LYS A 132 -7.77 -3.85 -7.34
C LYS A 132 -6.95 -5.10 -7.67
N VAL A 133 -5.68 -4.93 -8.06
CA VAL A 133 -4.77 -6.04 -8.35
C VAL A 133 -4.54 -6.92 -7.12
N VAL A 134 -4.32 -6.33 -5.94
CA VAL A 134 -4.12 -7.08 -4.70
C VAL A 134 -5.40 -7.82 -4.29
N ASP A 135 -6.55 -7.17 -4.36
CA ASP A 135 -7.85 -7.78 -4.00
C ASP A 135 -8.14 -8.98 -4.91
N GLN A 136 -7.97 -8.82 -6.22
CA GLN A 136 -8.18 -9.90 -7.20
C GLN A 136 -7.18 -11.05 -7.04
N LEU A 137 -5.92 -10.75 -6.65
CA LEU A 137 -4.94 -11.80 -6.37
C LEU A 137 -5.31 -12.61 -5.13
N VAL A 138 -5.79 -11.95 -4.07
CA VAL A 138 -6.29 -12.63 -2.87
C VAL A 138 -7.50 -13.50 -3.19
N ASP A 139 -8.44 -13.00 -4.00
CA ASP A 139 -9.63 -13.75 -4.42
C ASP A 139 -9.25 -15.02 -5.21
N ALA A 140 -8.33 -14.88 -6.16
CA ALA A 140 -7.83 -16.02 -6.93
C ALA A 140 -7.13 -17.06 -6.04
N LEU A 141 -6.31 -16.62 -5.06
CA LEU A 141 -5.67 -17.53 -4.10
C LEU A 141 -6.70 -18.23 -3.21
N CYS A 142 -7.74 -17.55 -2.73
CA CYS A 142 -8.82 -18.18 -1.98
C CYS A 142 -9.53 -19.25 -2.80
N TYR A 143 -9.77 -18.98 -4.09
CA TYR A 143 -10.42 -19.91 -4.99
C TYR A 143 -9.59 -21.18 -5.20
N ILE A 144 -8.28 -21.09 -5.56
CA ILE A 144 -7.44 -22.27 -5.81
C ILE A 144 -7.16 -23.05 -4.52
N HIS A 145 -6.90 -22.37 -3.40
CA HIS A 145 -6.70 -23.03 -2.11
C HIS A 145 -7.96 -23.71 -1.61
N GLY A 146 -9.16 -23.15 -1.89
CA GLY A 146 -10.44 -23.80 -1.63
C GLY A 146 -10.63 -25.12 -2.42
N LYS A 147 -9.97 -25.25 -3.57
CA LYS A 147 -9.90 -26.49 -4.37
C LYS A 147 -8.67 -27.34 -4.02
N GLN A 148 -7.95 -27.03 -2.96
CA GLN A 148 -6.73 -27.72 -2.53
C GLN A 148 -5.58 -27.64 -3.54
N ILE A 149 -5.60 -26.67 -4.45
CA ILE A 149 -4.55 -26.42 -5.44
C ILE A 149 -3.60 -25.37 -4.89
N ILE A 150 -2.30 -25.65 -4.97
CA ILE A 150 -1.20 -24.76 -4.58
C ILE A 150 -0.47 -24.33 -5.85
N HIS A 151 -0.30 -23.02 -6.07
CA HIS A 151 0.34 -22.50 -7.29
C HIS A 151 1.84 -22.80 -7.36
N ARG A 152 2.55 -22.68 -6.23
CA ARG A 152 4.00 -22.95 -6.03
C ARG A 152 4.98 -22.04 -6.79
N ASP A 153 4.57 -21.38 -7.87
CA ASP A 153 5.43 -20.48 -8.69
C ASP A 153 4.78 -19.09 -8.89
N LEU A 154 4.22 -18.56 -7.82
CA LEU A 154 3.61 -17.22 -7.86
C LEU A 154 4.70 -16.15 -7.92
N LYS A 155 4.76 -15.42 -9.04
CA LYS A 155 5.76 -14.38 -9.32
C LYS A 155 5.19 -13.36 -10.32
N PRO A 156 5.80 -12.14 -10.47
CA PRO A 156 5.27 -11.12 -11.36
C PRO A 156 5.08 -11.55 -12.80
N SER A 157 5.97 -12.39 -13.36
CA SER A 157 5.86 -12.87 -14.74
C SER A 157 4.70 -13.85 -14.96
N ASN A 158 4.16 -14.44 -13.88
CA ASN A 158 3.00 -15.35 -13.93
C ASN A 158 1.68 -14.62 -13.58
N ILE A 159 1.71 -13.29 -13.54
CA ILE A 159 0.55 -12.44 -13.28
C ILE A 159 0.44 -11.44 -14.42
N LEU A 160 -0.65 -11.51 -15.18
CA LEU A 160 -0.98 -10.54 -16.21
C LEU A 160 -2.00 -9.53 -15.70
N ILE A 161 -1.83 -8.29 -16.10
CA ILE A 161 -2.79 -7.22 -15.86
C ILE A 161 -3.33 -6.78 -17.20
N ALA A 162 -4.62 -7.02 -17.42
CA ALA A 162 -5.29 -6.64 -18.66
C ALA A 162 -5.24 -5.12 -18.87
N ARG A 163 -4.96 -4.68 -20.11
CA ARG A 163 -4.89 -3.25 -20.47
C ARG A 163 -6.23 -2.55 -20.24
N ASN A 164 -7.32 -3.28 -20.50
CA ASN A 164 -8.66 -2.75 -20.24
C ASN A 164 -9.11 -3.13 -18.82
N GLY A 165 -9.32 -2.10 -17.99
CA GLY A 165 -9.88 -2.25 -16.65
C GLY A 165 -8.91 -2.77 -15.59
N ASN A 166 -7.63 -2.99 -15.89
CA ASN A 166 -6.60 -3.49 -14.96
C ASN A 166 -7.03 -4.76 -14.22
N ASN A 167 -7.69 -5.69 -14.92
CA ASN A 167 -8.07 -6.97 -14.36
C ASN A 167 -6.86 -7.91 -14.31
N LEU A 168 -6.62 -8.49 -13.14
CA LEU A 168 -5.57 -9.48 -12.93
C LEU A 168 -5.97 -10.84 -13.51
N LYS A 169 -5.02 -11.55 -14.11
CA LYS A 169 -5.09 -12.95 -14.52
C LYS A 169 -3.85 -13.70 -14.08
N ILE A 170 -3.99 -14.72 -13.23
CA ILE A 170 -2.91 -15.66 -12.93
C ILE A 170 -2.76 -16.61 -14.10
N ILE A 171 -1.53 -16.83 -14.53
CA ILE A 171 -1.17 -17.78 -15.58
C ILE A 171 -0.20 -18.82 -15.02
N ASP A 172 -0.08 -19.95 -15.70
CA ASP A 172 0.93 -20.97 -15.46
C ASP A 172 0.79 -21.75 -14.15
N PHE A 173 0.10 -22.89 -14.23
CA PHE A 173 -0.08 -23.85 -13.13
C PHE A 173 0.84 -25.08 -13.27
N GLY A 174 1.88 -25.02 -14.11
CA GLY A 174 2.74 -26.15 -14.45
C GLY A 174 3.49 -26.79 -13.28
N LEU A 175 3.64 -26.08 -12.16
CA LEU A 175 4.33 -26.55 -10.96
C LEU A 175 3.39 -26.82 -9.78
N SER A 176 2.08 -26.68 -9.98
CA SER A 176 1.10 -26.72 -8.90
C SER A 176 1.03 -28.04 -8.13
N ASP A 177 1.43 -29.15 -8.76
CA ASP A 177 1.36 -30.50 -8.17
C ASP A 177 2.67 -31.29 -8.31
N ALA A 178 3.78 -30.64 -8.65
CA ALA A 178 5.04 -31.36 -8.88
C ALA A 178 5.77 -31.63 -7.55
N ASP A 179 5.77 -32.87 -7.08
CA ASP A 179 6.69 -33.32 -6.04
C ASP A 179 8.14 -33.31 -6.55
N ASP A 180 8.34 -33.28 -7.89
CA ASP A 180 9.61 -33.28 -8.59
C ASP A 180 10.25 -31.90 -8.80
N TYR A 181 9.97 -30.91 -7.94
CA TYR A 181 10.54 -29.55 -8.01
C TYR A 181 12.08 -29.55 -8.06
N ALA A 182 12.71 -30.58 -7.47
CA ALA A 182 14.15 -30.72 -7.42
C ALA A 182 14.78 -31.09 -8.79
N VAL A 183 14.01 -31.67 -9.71
CA VAL A 183 14.48 -32.13 -11.03
C VAL A 183 14.50 -30.98 -12.05
N LEU A 184 13.63 -29.95 -11.85
CA LEU A 184 13.54 -28.82 -12.72
C LEU A 184 14.52 -27.73 -12.26
N LYS A 185 15.64 -27.57 -12.98
CA LYS A 185 16.59 -26.45 -12.76
C LYS A 185 15.87 -25.13 -12.95
N GLN A 186 15.39 -24.58 -11.85
CA GLN A 186 14.65 -23.32 -11.83
C GLN A 186 15.54 -22.15 -12.27
N PRO A 187 15.05 -21.20 -13.10
CA PRO A 187 15.76 -19.96 -13.41
C PRO A 187 16.01 -19.14 -12.13
N ALA A 188 17.14 -18.46 -12.06
CA ALA A 188 17.56 -17.67 -10.88
C ALA A 188 16.50 -16.65 -10.41
N GLY A 189 15.66 -16.14 -11.31
CA GLY A 189 14.56 -15.19 -10.97
C GLY A 189 13.42 -15.78 -10.16
N THR A 190 13.13 -17.08 -10.32
CA THR A 190 12.09 -17.80 -9.57
C THR A 190 12.47 -17.97 -8.10
N MET A 191 13.76 -18.12 -7.80
CA MET A 191 14.27 -18.33 -6.44
C MET A 191 13.90 -17.19 -5.47
N LYS A 192 13.66 -15.97 -5.95
CA LYS A 192 13.31 -14.81 -5.13
C LYS A 192 11.96 -14.98 -4.42
N TYR A 193 10.96 -15.54 -5.09
CA TYR A 193 9.59 -15.67 -4.56
C TYR A 193 9.34 -17.01 -3.87
N MET A 194 10.28 -17.94 -3.98
CA MET A 194 10.19 -19.27 -3.45
C MET A 194 10.25 -19.27 -1.92
N ALA A 195 9.28 -19.91 -1.27
CA ALA A 195 9.26 -20.05 0.17
C ALA A 195 10.42 -20.92 0.68
N PRO A 196 10.93 -20.68 1.91
CA PRO A 196 12.07 -21.44 2.45
C PRO A 196 11.90 -22.97 2.42
N GLU A 197 10.69 -23.46 2.72
CA GLU A 197 10.36 -24.89 2.69
C GLU A 197 10.41 -25.50 1.28
N GLN A 198 10.13 -24.71 0.24
CA GLN A 198 10.23 -25.20 -1.15
C GLN A 198 11.68 -25.45 -1.60
N LYS A 199 12.66 -24.97 -0.85
CA LYS A 199 14.10 -25.16 -1.11
C LYS A 199 14.67 -26.39 -0.40
N GLN A 200 13.86 -27.05 0.41
CA GLN A 200 14.26 -28.22 1.18
C GLN A 200 13.77 -29.47 0.47
N PRO A 201 14.65 -30.46 0.22
CA PRO A 201 14.23 -31.76 -0.27
C PRO A 201 13.22 -32.38 0.72
N ASP A 202 12.21 -33.06 0.22
CA ASP A 202 11.22 -33.83 0.99
C ASP A 202 10.32 -32.98 1.93
N ALA A 203 10.38 -31.64 1.86
CA ALA A 203 9.48 -30.78 2.63
C ALA A 203 8.05 -30.85 2.09
N LYS A 204 7.09 -31.17 2.97
CA LYS A 204 5.68 -31.11 2.61
C LYS A 204 5.27 -29.67 2.35
N ILE A 205 4.90 -29.35 1.10
CA ILE A 205 4.46 -28.02 0.67
C ILE A 205 2.94 -27.90 0.83
N ASP A 206 2.49 -26.78 1.35
CA ASP A 206 1.07 -26.42 1.46
C ASP A 206 0.81 -24.98 0.96
N GLY A 207 -0.43 -24.52 0.96
CA GLY A 207 -0.83 -23.21 0.45
C GLY A 207 -0.12 -22.02 1.12
N ARG A 208 0.58 -22.23 2.23
CA ARG A 208 1.39 -21.18 2.88
C ARG A 208 2.66 -20.83 2.08
N ALA A 209 3.05 -21.65 1.11
CA ALA A 209 4.09 -21.29 0.14
C ALA A 209 3.62 -20.15 -0.78
N ASP A 210 2.39 -20.22 -1.28
CA ASP A 210 1.80 -19.12 -2.08
C ASP A 210 1.59 -17.86 -1.24
N ILE A 211 1.24 -18.01 0.04
CA ILE A 211 1.14 -16.86 0.97
C ILE A 211 2.48 -16.17 1.14
N TYR A 212 3.58 -16.92 1.19
CA TYR A 212 4.92 -16.33 1.24
C TYR A 212 5.24 -15.53 -0.03
N ALA A 213 5.02 -16.12 -1.20
CA ALA A 213 5.20 -15.45 -2.49
C ALA A 213 4.33 -14.21 -2.61
N PHE A 214 3.05 -14.30 -2.22
CA PHE A 214 2.13 -13.17 -2.13
C PHE A 214 2.67 -12.04 -1.25
N GLY A 215 3.26 -12.35 -0.10
CA GLY A 215 3.86 -11.36 0.79
C GLY A 215 5.00 -10.56 0.14
N LEU A 216 5.80 -11.21 -0.72
CA LEU A 216 6.84 -10.54 -1.50
C LEU A 216 6.24 -9.66 -2.60
N LEU A 217 5.26 -10.18 -3.34
CA LEU A 217 4.52 -9.40 -4.35
C LEU A 217 3.84 -8.17 -3.72
N LEU A 218 3.25 -8.33 -2.53
CA LEU A 218 2.60 -7.22 -1.82
C LEU A 218 3.59 -6.10 -1.47
N ARG A 219 4.84 -6.43 -1.14
CA ARG A 219 5.90 -5.43 -0.91
C ARG A 219 6.28 -4.67 -2.19
N GLU A 220 6.22 -5.32 -3.35
CA GLU A 220 6.48 -4.67 -4.63
C GLU A 220 5.32 -3.75 -5.03
N VAL A 221 4.08 -4.23 -4.87
CA VAL A 221 2.88 -3.42 -5.16
C VAL A 221 2.73 -2.25 -4.18
N PHE A 222 3.02 -2.50 -2.89
CA PHE A 222 2.87 -1.52 -1.80
C PHE A 222 4.04 -1.59 -0.81
N PRO A 223 5.16 -0.92 -1.06
CA PRO A 223 6.34 -0.99 -0.20
C PRO A 223 6.08 -0.66 1.28
N ASN A 224 5.15 0.27 1.56
CA ASN A 224 4.91 0.79 2.91
C ASN A 224 3.52 0.48 3.48
N ARG A 225 2.47 0.46 2.64
CA ARG A 225 1.06 0.46 3.10
C ARG A 225 0.66 -0.77 3.91
N TYR A 226 1.08 -1.97 3.51
CA TYR A 226 0.69 -3.25 4.10
C TYR A 226 1.85 -3.99 4.76
N ARG A 227 2.85 -3.25 5.27
CA ARG A 227 4.09 -3.84 5.84
C ARG A 227 3.84 -4.95 6.85
N HIS A 228 2.89 -4.78 7.75
CA HIS A 228 2.58 -5.77 8.78
C HIS A 228 1.98 -7.06 8.18
N ILE A 229 1.11 -6.96 7.15
CA ILE A 229 0.55 -8.11 6.45
C ILE A 229 1.66 -8.82 5.68
N ALA A 230 2.42 -8.08 4.86
CA ALA A 230 3.55 -8.62 4.10
C ALA A 230 4.60 -9.28 4.99
N SER A 231 4.95 -8.66 6.13
CA SER A 231 5.92 -9.23 7.07
C SER A 231 5.42 -10.51 7.72
N LYS A 232 4.12 -10.63 8.00
CA LYS A 232 3.55 -11.89 8.48
C LYS A 232 3.53 -12.96 7.41
N CYS A 233 3.19 -12.62 6.16
CA CYS A 233 3.24 -13.56 5.03
C CYS A 233 4.65 -14.13 4.82
N THR A 234 5.69 -13.30 4.92
CA THR A 234 7.08 -13.66 4.60
C THR A 234 7.88 -14.20 5.78
N ARG A 235 7.24 -14.68 6.85
CA ARG A 235 7.95 -15.34 7.94
C ARG A 235 8.62 -16.63 7.45
N PRO A 236 9.90 -16.88 7.81
CA PRO A 236 10.58 -18.12 7.43
C PRO A 236 9.83 -19.37 7.92
N ASP A 237 9.41 -19.34 9.17
CA ASP A 237 8.56 -20.38 9.75
C ASP A 237 7.12 -20.25 9.19
N ARG A 238 6.69 -21.26 8.42
CA ARG A 238 5.37 -21.30 7.79
C ARG A 238 4.22 -21.28 8.82
N GLU A 239 4.43 -21.85 10.03
CA GLU A 239 3.39 -21.89 11.06
C GLU A 239 3.07 -20.49 11.61
N ARG A 240 4.00 -19.54 11.46
CA ARG A 240 3.82 -18.16 11.86
C ARG A 240 3.22 -17.26 10.79
N ARG A 241 2.95 -17.79 9.59
CA ARG A 241 2.25 -17.09 8.51
C ARG A 241 0.74 -17.10 8.75
N TYR A 242 -0.03 -16.60 7.78
CA TYR A 242 -1.47 -16.85 7.74
C TYR A 242 -1.70 -18.33 7.41
N ALA A 243 -2.67 -18.96 8.07
CA ALA A 243 -2.91 -20.39 7.92
C ALA A 243 -3.39 -20.78 6.50
N ASN A 244 -4.11 -19.88 5.83
CA ASN A 244 -4.63 -20.05 4.47
C ASN A 244 -4.96 -18.68 3.84
N ALA A 245 -5.31 -18.67 2.55
CA ALA A 245 -5.69 -17.46 1.83
C ALA A 245 -6.92 -16.75 2.42
N GLU A 246 -7.85 -17.48 3.00
CA GLU A 246 -9.02 -16.91 3.67
C GLU A 246 -8.65 -16.10 4.93
N ALA A 247 -7.71 -16.61 5.73
CA ALA A 247 -7.17 -15.87 6.87
C ALA A 247 -6.42 -14.61 6.44
N LEU A 248 -5.75 -14.66 5.29
CA LEU A 248 -5.12 -13.50 4.65
C LEU A 248 -6.17 -12.48 4.21
N ARG A 249 -7.25 -12.89 3.53
CA ARG A 249 -8.37 -12.03 3.12
C ARG A 249 -8.98 -11.29 4.31
N LYS A 250 -9.28 -12.00 5.40
CA LYS A 250 -9.79 -11.41 6.63
C LYS A 250 -8.83 -10.37 7.25
N ALA A 251 -7.51 -10.52 7.03
CA ALA A 251 -6.54 -9.51 7.49
C ALA A 251 -6.62 -8.22 6.67
N PHE A 252 -6.83 -8.30 5.36
CA PHE A 252 -7.08 -7.13 4.51
C PHE A 252 -8.38 -6.42 4.87
N GLU A 253 -9.47 -7.15 5.04
CA GLU A 253 -10.77 -6.61 5.44
C GLU A 253 -10.67 -5.86 6.78
N ARG A 254 -9.98 -6.46 7.78
CA ARG A 254 -9.75 -5.81 9.09
C ARG A 254 -8.92 -4.55 8.96
N HIS A 255 -7.89 -4.56 8.11
CA HIS A 255 -7.07 -3.37 7.84
C HIS A 255 -7.91 -2.26 7.21
N SER A 256 -8.73 -2.57 6.22
CA SER A 256 -9.64 -1.63 5.57
C SER A 256 -10.66 -1.04 6.56
N ARG A 257 -11.35 -1.89 7.33
CA ARG A 257 -12.31 -1.43 8.36
C ARG A 257 -11.67 -0.49 9.37
N ARG A 258 -10.46 -0.79 9.85
CA ARG A 258 -9.74 0.04 10.81
C ARG A 258 -9.43 1.44 10.27
N LEU A 259 -9.16 1.58 8.98
CA LEU A 259 -8.94 2.88 8.33
C LEU A 259 -10.21 3.72 8.27
N TRP A 260 -11.40 3.11 8.17
CA TRP A 260 -12.68 3.82 8.14
C TRP A 260 -13.23 4.11 9.54
N THR A 261 -12.97 3.25 10.54
CA THR A 261 -13.50 3.44 11.90
C THR A 261 -12.77 4.52 12.70
N LEU A 262 -11.46 4.69 12.50
CA LEU A 262 -10.68 5.72 13.20
C LEU A 262 -11.22 7.15 13.01
N PRO A 263 -11.46 7.66 11.79
CA PRO A 263 -12.01 9.00 11.60
C PRO A 263 -13.43 9.13 12.14
N ILE A 264 -14.24 8.06 12.11
CA ILE A 264 -15.59 8.06 12.70
C ILE A 264 -15.50 8.17 14.23
N ILE A 265 -14.62 7.39 14.87
CA ILE A 265 -14.42 7.45 16.34
C ILE A 265 -13.92 8.83 16.75
N ILE A 266 -12.95 9.39 16.01
CA ILE A 266 -12.43 10.74 16.25
C ILE A 266 -13.55 11.78 16.06
N GLY A 267 -14.34 11.68 15.00
CA GLY A 267 -15.47 12.59 14.75
C GLY A 267 -16.53 12.52 15.86
N VAL A 268 -16.88 11.31 16.31
CA VAL A 268 -17.79 11.09 17.43
C VAL A 268 -17.20 11.64 18.74
N ALA A 269 -15.90 11.39 19.00
CA ALA A 269 -15.25 11.92 20.20
C ALA A 269 -15.23 13.46 20.20
N LEU A 270 -14.91 14.09 19.07
CA LEU A 270 -14.94 15.55 18.92
C LEU A 270 -16.35 16.14 19.07
N ALA A 271 -17.39 15.39 18.76
CA ALA A 271 -18.79 15.82 18.94
C ALA A 271 -19.30 15.59 20.36
N VAL A 272 -18.99 14.46 20.97
CA VAL A 272 -19.54 14.02 22.26
C VAL A 272 -18.77 14.59 23.45
N VAL A 273 -17.44 14.68 23.37
CA VAL A 273 -16.61 15.20 24.48
C VAL A 273 -17.00 16.63 24.86
N PRO A 274 -17.18 17.59 23.94
CA PRO A 274 -17.66 18.93 24.29
C PRO A 274 -19.08 18.94 24.88
N MET A 275 -19.94 17.99 24.45
CA MET A 275 -21.30 17.85 24.97
C MET A 275 -21.33 17.34 26.41
N LEU A 276 -20.42 16.42 26.75
CA LEU A 276 -20.26 15.87 28.11
C LEU A 276 -19.54 16.87 29.05
N LEU A 277 -18.67 17.73 28.48
CA LEU A 277 -17.92 18.73 29.22
C LEU A 277 -18.69 20.08 29.38
N LYS A 278 -19.95 20.16 28.89
CA LYS A 278 -20.76 21.34 29.17
C LYS A 278 -20.89 21.51 30.70
N PRO A 279 -20.35 22.56 31.28
CA PRO A 279 -20.50 22.81 32.70
C PRO A 279 -21.99 22.99 33.01
N LYS A 280 -22.48 22.34 34.07
CA LYS A 280 -23.83 22.56 34.57
C LYS A 280 -24.02 24.04 34.88
N GLU A 281 -25.19 24.63 34.57
CA GLU A 281 -25.51 26.05 34.73
C GLU A 281 -25.22 26.59 36.15
N ILE A 282 -25.15 25.75 37.16
CA ILE A 282 -24.83 26.10 38.55
C ILE A 282 -23.42 26.74 38.69
N VAL A 283 -22.46 26.38 37.82
CA VAL A 283 -21.11 26.96 37.84
C VAL A 283 -21.06 28.34 37.19
N ARG A 284 -22.05 28.67 36.36
CA ARG A 284 -22.05 29.94 35.60
C ARG A 284 -22.27 31.17 36.48
N THR A 285 -23.09 31.07 37.53
CA THR A 285 -23.39 32.19 38.42
C THR A 285 -22.26 32.45 39.41
N GLU A 286 -21.62 31.40 39.95
CA GLU A 286 -20.46 31.58 40.83
C GLU A 286 -19.21 32.02 40.03
N VAL A 287 -19.01 31.46 38.85
CA VAL A 287 -17.90 31.85 37.96
C VAL A 287 -18.07 33.31 37.49
N GLN A 288 -19.29 33.76 37.19
CA GLN A 288 -19.54 35.15 36.82
C GLN A 288 -19.25 36.11 37.98
N HIS A 289 -19.62 35.73 39.21
CA HIS A 289 -19.32 36.56 40.41
C HIS A 289 -17.81 36.60 40.71
N VAL A 290 -17.10 35.49 40.48
CA VAL A 290 -15.63 35.42 40.62
C VAL A 290 -14.95 36.20 39.49
N ILE A 291 -15.45 36.10 38.26
CA ILE A 291 -14.95 36.88 37.11
C ILE A 291 -15.14 38.37 37.33
N ASP A 292 -16.33 38.84 37.79
CA ASP A 292 -16.59 40.22 38.07
C ASP A 292 -15.70 40.76 39.20
N THR A 293 -15.41 39.93 40.22
CA THR A 293 -14.49 40.28 41.29
C THR A 293 -13.04 40.34 40.82
N ILE A 294 -12.62 39.41 39.98
CA ILE A 294 -11.28 39.35 39.36
C ILE A 294 -11.07 40.52 38.38
N ILE A 295 -12.12 40.93 37.64
CA ILE A 295 -12.06 42.05 36.70
C ILE A 295 -11.83 43.36 37.50
N VAL A 296 -12.48 43.51 38.66
CA VAL A 296 -12.27 44.67 39.53
C VAL A 296 -10.85 44.67 40.14
N GLU A 297 -10.33 43.51 40.52
CA GLU A 297 -8.92 43.36 40.99
C GLU A 297 -7.91 43.53 39.86
N ARG A 298 -8.21 43.09 38.60
CA ARG A 298 -7.31 43.19 37.45
C ARG A 298 -7.31 44.54 36.74
N ASN A 299 -8.28 45.41 37.02
CA ASN A 299 -8.34 46.75 36.46
C ASN A 299 -8.17 47.85 37.52
N PRO A 300 -7.12 47.84 38.33
CA PRO A 300 -6.89 48.83 39.39
C PRO A 300 -6.68 50.24 38.81
N ASN A 301 -6.39 50.37 37.53
CA ASN A 301 -6.10 51.65 36.86
C ASN A 301 -7.32 52.24 36.11
N GLY A 302 -8.50 51.55 36.12
CA GLY A 302 -9.71 52.02 35.48
C GLY A 302 -9.64 52.13 33.97
N TYR A 303 -8.93 51.21 33.31
CA TYR A 303 -8.82 51.16 31.86
C TYR A 303 -10.19 50.91 31.19
N SER A 304 -10.38 51.44 29.97
CA SER A 304 -11.58 51.15 29.19
C SER A 304 -11.72 49.67 28.83
N ASP A 305 -12.97 49.25 28.60
CA ASP A 305 -13.25 47.85 28.17
C ASP A 305 -12.49 47.45 26.90
N GLU A 306 -12.33 48.40 25.97
CA GLU A 306 -11.57 48.18 24.73
C GLU A 306 -10.06 47.98 24.98
N PHE A 307 -9.50 48.76 25.94
CA PHE A 307 -8.11 48.63 26.35
C PHE A 307 -7.88 47.26 27.05
N MET A 308 -8.80 46.88 27.94
CA MET A 308 -8.77 45.56 28.58
C MET A 308 -8.89 44.40 27.58
N ALA A 309 -9.70 44.54 26.53
CA ALA A 309 -9.80 43.53 25.46
C ALA A 309 -8.48 43.39 24.70
N LEU A 310 -7.77 44.45 24.44
CA LEU A 310 -6.43 44.40 23.81
C LEU A 310 -5.40 43.75 24.73
N LEU A 311 -5.43 44.07 26.02
CA LEU A 311 -4.53 43.49 27.01
C LEU A 311 -4.78 41.98 27.18
N ASN A 312 -6.03 41.54 27.24
CA ASN A 312 -6.40 40.13 27.27
C ASN A 312 -5.94 39.38 26.00
N ARG A 313 -5.99 40.06 24.83
CA ARG A 313 -5.44 39.48 23.60
C ARG A 313 -3.93 39.35 23.67
N ALA A 314 -3.21 40.30 24.25
CA ALA A 314 -1.78 40.21 24.47
C ALA A 314 -1.43 39.08 25.45
N GLU A 315 -2.18 38.95 26.56
CA GLU A 315 -2.03 37.84 27.52
C GLU A 315 -2.23 36.46 26.82
N PHE A 316 -3.26 36.32 25.99
CA PHE A 316 -3.51 35.09 25.24
C PHE A 316 -2.34 34.74 24.32
N ILE A 317 -1.74 35.71 23.63
CA ILE A 317 -0.54 35.50 22.80
C ILE A 317 0.63 35.06 23.68
N ILE A 318 0.84 35.69 24.82
CA ILE A 318 1.91 35.32 25.76
C ILE A 318 1.71 33.88 26.23
N ASP A 319 0.52 33.54 26.72
CA ASP A 319 0.22 32.20 27.22
C ASP A 319 0.38 31.12 26.13
N SER A 320 -0.09 31.38 24.90
CA SER A 320 0.05 30.45 23.79
C SER A 320 1.51 30.13 23.43
N MET A 321 2.41 31.07 23.69
CA MET A 321 3.84 30.90 23.39
C MET A 321 4.59 30.23 24.53
N TYR A 322 4.21 30.50 25.79
CA TYR A 322 4.91 29.97 26.95
C TYR A 322 4.37 28.63 27.45
N GLN A 323 3.07 28.36 27.33
CA GLN A 323 2.46 27.13 27.84
C GLN A 323 3.08 25.86 27.29
N PRO A 324 3.35 25.73 25.99
CA PRO A 324 4.02 24.54 25.46
C PRO A 324 5.42 24.30 26.05
N VAL A 325 6.15 25.36 26.38
CA VAL A 325 7.46 25.23 27.04
C VAL A 325 7.31 24.75 28.46
N ILE A 326 6.33 25.30 29.19
CA ILE A 326 6.00 24.87 30.57
C ILE A 326 5.60 23.40 30.55
N ASP A 327 4.78 22.97 29.59
CA ASP A 327 4.35 21.58 29.47
C ASP A 327 5.53 20.64 29.13
N ASP A 328 6.42 21.05 28.24
CA ASP A 328 7.65 20.31 27.91
C ASP A 328 8.56 20.14 29.13
N ILE A 329 8.72 21.19 29.94
CA ILE A 329 9.48 21.15 31.20
C ILE A 329 8.81 20.19 32.19
N ASN A 330 7.49 20.28 32.38
CA ASN A 330 6.74 19.44 33.30
C ASN A 330 6.75 17.96 32.90
N ASN A 331 6.78 17.66 31.59
CA ASN A 331 6.86 16.30 31.05
C ASN A 331 8.28 15.72 31.02
N GLY A 332 9.28 16.41 31.57
CA GLY A 332 10.66 15.90 31.66
C GLY A 332 11.47 16.00 30.36
N LYS A 333 10.93 16.63 29.30
CA LYS A 333 11.64 16.81 28.03
C LYS A 333 12.92 17.63 28.21
N TYR A 334 12.92 18.54 29.15
CA TYR A 334 14.08 19.33 29.54
C TYR A 334 15.27 18.47 30.02
N GLU A 335 15.02 17.34 30.68
CA GLU A 335 16.06 16.43 31.15
C GLU A 335 16.70 15.62 30.02
N ALA A 336 15.93 15.37 28.95
CA ALA A 336 16.38 14.63 27.77
C ALA A 336 17.11 15.51 26.74
N ASP A 337 16.67 16.78 26.60
CA ASP A 337 17.19 17.70 25.58
C ASP A 337 17.19 19.15 26.08
N VAL A 338 18.11 19.48 26.95
CA VAL A 338 18.28 20.84 27.54
C VAL A 338 18.53 21.89 26.46
N VAL A 339 19.37 21.57 25.45
CA VAL A 339 19.75 22.51 24.39
C VAL A 339 18.57 22.79 23.47
N GLY A 340 17.83 21.76 23.11
CA GLY A 340 16.63 21.89 22.25
C GLY A 340 15.55 22.72 22.92
N VAL A 341 15.24 22.46 24.20
CA VAL A 341 14.23 23.22 24.96
C VAL A 341 14.65 24.67 25.14
N THR A 342 15.93 24.95 25.46
CA THR A 342 16.43 26.33 25.60
C THR A 342 16.37 27.09 24.27
N THR A 343 16.70 26.43 23.16
CA THR A 343 16.64 27.02 21.83
C THR A 343 15.17 27.32 21.43
N ASP A 344 14.26 26.38 21.67
CA ASP A 344 12.83 26.54 21.40
C ASP A 344 12.24 27.69 22.24
N PHE A 345 12.61 27.78 23.52
CA PHE A 345 12.21 28.87 24.41
C PHE A 345 12.67 30.24 23.88
N THR A 346 13.93 30.37 23.46
CA THR A 346 14.47 31.62 22.91
C THR A 346 13.76 32.02 21.62
N ASN A 347 13.45 31.08 20.74
CA ASN A 347 12.73 31.33 19.49
C ASN A 347 11.29 31.80 19.76
N ARG A 348 10.59 31.16 20.71
CA ARG A 348 9.23 31.54 21.13
C ARG A 348 9.20 32.94 21.76
N LEU A 349 10.21 33.26 22.59
CA LEU A 349 10.38 34.57 23.18
C LEU A 349 10.45 35.68 22.12
N ASN A 350 11.32 35.47 21.11
CA ASN A 350 11.49 36.45 20.03
C ASN A 350 10.21 36.59 19.19
N THR A 351 9.54 35.46 18.90
CA THR A 351 8.27 35.44 18.17
C THR A 351 7.18 36.16 18.94
N CYS A 352 7.03 35.90 20.24
CA CYS A 352 6.07 36.55 21.12
C CYS A 352 6.24 38.08 21.11
N ARG A 353 7.46 38.58 21.31
CA ARG A 353 7.78 40.00 21.27
C ARG A 353 7.44 40.64 19.92
N SER A 354 7.70 39.95 18.82
CA SER A 354 7.37 40.44 17.47
C SER A 354 5.86 40.52 17.27
N LEU A 355 5.09 39.53 17.70
CA LEU A 355 3.63 39.52 17.60
C LEU A 355 3.00 40.63 18.44
N LEU A 356 3.47 40.82 19.65
CA LEU A 356 2.95 41.87 20.57
C LEU A 356 3.18 43.27 20.03
N ARG A 357 4.37 43.52 19.44
CA ARG A 357 4.67 44.83 18.81
C ARG A 357 3.87 45.11 17.54
N ASN A 358 3.32 44.06 16.91
CA ASN A 358 2.51 44.17 15.68
C ASN A 358 1.00 44.25 15.95
N ILE A 359 0.55 44.27 17.20
CA ILE A 359 -0.86 44.48 17.51
C ILE A 359 -1.26 45.89 17.05
N LYS A 360 -2.24 45.95 16.14
CA LYS A 360 -2.80 47.20 15.61
C LYS A 360 -4.19 47.40 16.19
N SER A 361 -4.44 48.62 16.70
CA SER A 361 -5.75 49.11 17.14
C SER A 361 -5.79 50.63 17.05
N PRO A 362 -6.89 51.21 16.65
CA PRO A 362 -7.07 52.68 16.69
C PRO A 362 -6.80 53.28 18.06
N LEU A 363 -7.02 52.54 19.15
CA LEU A 363 -6.69 52.97 20.52
C LEU A 363 -5.20 53.20 20.75
N LEU A 364 -4.34 52.52 19.97
CA LEU A 364 -2.88 52.61 20.08
C LEU A 364 -2.28 53.69 19.18
N ASP A 365 -3.11 54.44 18.44
CA ASP A 365 -2.68 55.61 17.65
C ASP A 365 -2.33 56.80 18.57
N ASP A 366 -2.93 56.84 19.78
CA ASP A 366 -2.50 57.78 20.80
C ASP A 366 -1.26 57.28 21.53
N ARG A 367 -0.22 58.14 21.55
CA ARG A 367 1.09 57.79 22.10
C ARG A 367 1.03 57.37 23.58
N LYS A 368 0.23 58.09 24.38
CA LYS A 368 0.12 57.80 25.83
C LYS A 368 -0.52 56.45 26.07
N THR A 369 -1.62 56.17 25.37
CA THR A 369 -2.32 54.86 25.45
C THR A 369 -1.44 53.70 24.93
N SER A 370 -0.67 53.95 23.87
CA SER A 370 0.30 52.99 23.34
C SER A 370 1.42 52.68 24.34
N ASP A 371 1.99 53.71 25.00
CA ASP A 371 3.05 53.52 26.01
C ASP A 371 2.51 52.78 27.25
N GLU A 372 1.27 53.09 27.68
CA GLU A 372 0.61 52.38 28.78
C GLU A 372 0.32 50.90 28.42
N PHE A 373 -0.10 50.62 27.20
CA PHE A 373 -0.33 49.26 26.73
C PHE A 373 0.99 48.47 26.67
N ILE A 374 2.06 49.05 26.12
CA ILE A 374 3.37 48.44 26.08
C ILE A 374 3.86 48.10 27.48
N SER A 375 3.75 49.04 28.42
CA SER A 375 4.17 48.81 29.79
C SER A 375 3.37 47.68 30.47
N ALA A 376 2.05 47.64 30.25
CA ALA A 376 1.18 46.64 30.83
C ALA A 376 1.52 45.20 30.34
N TRP A 377 1.61 45.00 29.01
CA TRP A 377 1.91 43.67 28.50
C TRP A 377 3.38 43.24 28.72
N GLU A 378 4.34 44.19 28.77
CA GLU A 378 5.72 43.87 29.11
C GLU A 378 5.83 43.35 30.55
N LYS A 379 5.03 43.84 31.46
CA LYS A 379 4.98 43.32 32.83
C LYS A 379 4.50 41.85 32.82
N VAL A 380 3.39 41.54 32.17
CA VAL A 380 2.85 40.17 32.08
C VAL A 380 3.85 39.25 31.41
N HIS A 381 4.45 39.71 30.33
CA HIS A 381 5.45 38.96 29.61
C HIS A 381 6.68 38.64 30.48
N ASN A 382 7.18 39.63 31.25
CA ASN A 382 8.34 39.46 32.13
C ASN A 382 8.01 38.53 33.31
N ASP A 383 6.80 38.56 33.84
CA ASP A 383 6.37 37.63 34.90
C ASP A 383 6.36 36.17 34.38
N LYS A 384 5.84 35.91 33.18
CA LYS A 384 5.87 34.59 32.53
C LYS A 384 7.30 34.13 32.20
N TYR A 385 8.13 35.04 31.70
CA TYR A 385 9.54 34.76 31.45
C TYR A 385 10.25 34.31 32.71
N ASN A 386 10.09 35.06 33.81
CA ASN A 386 10.70 34.76 35.09
C ASN A 386 10.22 33.41 35.65
N GLN A 387 8.92 33.12 35.50
CA GLN A 387 8.36 31.83 35.89
C GLN A 387 9.04 30.66 35.16
N VAL A 388 9.16 30.73 33.83
CA VAL A 388 9.79 29.68 33.02
C VAL A 388 11.30 29.58 33.32
N ALA A 389 11.97 30.71 33.42
CA ALA A 389 13.40 30.77 33.79
C ALA A 389 13.65 30.16 35.16
N PHE A 390 12.77 30.42 36.14
CA PHE A 390 12.85 29.81 37.44
C PHE A 390 12.64 28.29 37.40
N MET A 391 11.64 27.81 36.66
CA MET A 391 11.39 26.39 36.50
C MET A 391 12.60 25.67 35.85
N MET A 392 13.27 26.30 34.89
CA MET A 392 14.49 25.79 34.27
C MET A 392 15.67 25.75 35.24
N PHE A 393 15.80 26.79 36.05
CA PHE A 393 16.89 26.90 37.05
C PHE A 393 16.73 25.92 38.21
N ASP A 394 15.54 25.81 38.78
CA ASP A 394 15.24 24.95 39.93
C ASP A 394 15.52 23.47 39.62
N ARG A 395 15.14 23.02 38.43
CA ARG A 395 15.42 21.65 37.96
C ARG A 395 16.92 21.38 37.70
N ASN A 396 17.72 22.41 37.40
CA ASN A 396 19.17 22.25 37.23
C ASN A 396 19.92 22.13 38.60
N GLN A 397 19.30 22.61 39.67
CA GLN A 397 19.87 22.47 41.01
C GLN A 397 19.50 21.18 41.74
N ALA A 398 18.46 20.47 41.24
CA ALA A 398 17.97 19.21 41.79
C ALA A 398 18.78 17.98 41.31
N LYS A 399 19.83 18.19 40.52
CA LYS A 399 20.84 17.20 40.11
C LYS A 399 22.16 17.49 40.78
#